data_5e6067636436e6447b8dcdf81ba1a5de
#
_entry.id   5e6067636436e6447b8dcdf81ba1a5de
#
_cell.length_a   1.000
_cell.length_b   1.000
_cell.length_c   1.000
_cell.angle_alpha   90.00
_cell.angle_beta   90.00
_cell.angle_gamma   90.00
#
_symmetry.space_group_name_H-M   'P 1'
#
loop_
_entity.id
_entity.type
_entity.pdbx_description
1 polymer ?
#
loop_
_entity_poly.entity_id
_entity_poly.type
_entity_poly.pdbx_seq_one_letter_code
_entity_poly.pdbx_strand_id
1 'polypeptide(L)'
;MQIGMYDEKTMDLELSGNIIDLCPVGALTSKPYAYHARQWELKNTEFVDVLDALGSNIDSRGVQVMRILLKTNGDLNEEWISDKTRYAYDGLKFHRLTTPLEKRCGRFVAATWKDALATIAEGL
;
A
#
# COMPACT_ATOMS: atom_id res chain seq x y z
N MET A 1 1.55 18.69 27.89
CA MET A 1 1.96 19.24 26.59
C MET A 1 1.24 18.42 25.52
N GLN A 2 0.45 19.04 24.66
CA GLN A 2 -0.22 18.38 23.52
C GLN A 2 0.49 18.76 22.24
N ILE A 3 0.65 17.80 21.33
CA ILE A 3 1.05 18.07 19.96
C ILE A 3 -0.23 18.48 19.22
N GLY A 4 -0.29 19.67 18.72
CA GLY A 4 -1.45 20.23 18.03
C GLY A 4 -1.04 21.19 16.93
N MET A 5 -2.00 21.54 16.11
CA MET A 5 -1.85 22.56 15.09
C MET A 5 -2.13 23.95 15.68
N TYR A 6 -1.54 24.97 15.11
CA TYR A 6 -1.88 26.35 15.41
C TYR A 6 -3.35 26.62 15.05
N ASP A 7 -4.07 27.34 15.90
CA ASP A 7 -5.50 27.64 15.74
C ASP A 7 -6.45 26.43 15.72
N GLU A 8 -6.07 25.32 16.37
CA GLU A 8 -6.93 24.12 16.48
C GLU A 8 -7.42 23.55 15.12
N LYS A 9 -6.74 23.91 14.02
CA LYS A 9 -7.04 23.38 12.70
C LYS A 9 -6.56 21.96 12.54
N THR A 10 -7.27 21.19 11.71
CA THR A 10 -6.82 19.87 11.28
C THR A 10 -5.70 20.00 10.25
N MET A 11 -4.76 19.07 10.28
CA MET A 11 -3.73 18.96 9.25
C MET A 11 -4.31 18.21 8.05
N ASP A 12 -4.78 18.96 7.07
CA ASP A 12 -5.42 18.43 5.86
C ASP A 12 -4.45 18.51 4.67
N LEU A 13 -3.54 17.55 4.62
CA LEU A 13 -2.50 17.46 3.60
C LEU A 13 -2.29 15.98 3.22
N GLU A 14 -2.19 15.70 1.91
CA GLU A 14 -2.00 14.34 1.38
C GLU A 14 -0.65 13.69 1.74
N LEU A 15 0.23 14.41 2.39
CA LEU A 15 1.53 13.95 2.87
C LEU A 15 1.60 13.91 4.41
N SER A 16 0.49 14.11 5.10
CA SER A 16 0.44 14.24 6.56
C SER A 16 0.94 12.99 7.30
N GLY A 17 0.75 11.83 6.73
CA GLY A 17 1.21 10.56 7.30
C GLY A 17 2.73 10.44 7.45
N ASN A 18 3.52 11.21 6.71
CA ASN A 18 4.98 11.17 6.84
C ASN A 18 5.47 11.70 8.19
N ILE A 19 4.69 12.53 8.88
CA ILE A 19 5.01 13.01 10.25
C ILE A 19 5.12 11.83 11.23
N ILE A 20 4.39 10.74 11.00
CA ILE A 20 4.45 9.54 11.84
C ILE A 20 5.85 8.92 11.77
N ASP A 21 6.45 8.86 10.58
CA ASP A 21 7.77 8.28 10.36
C ASP A 21 8.89 9.19 10.90
N LEU A 22 8.66 10.51 10.91
CA LEU A 22 9.58 11.49 11.47
C LEU A 22 9.59 11.52 13.00
N CYS A 23 8.55 11.00 13.66
CA CYS A 23 8.44 11.03 15.12
C CYS A 23 9.29 9.93 15.77
N PRO A 24 10.47 10.23 16.38
CA PRO A 24 11.40 9.20 16.84
C PRO A 24 10.94 8.47 18.10
N VAL A 25 9.95 9.01 18.81
CA VAL A 25 9.52 8.54 20.14
C VAL A 25 8.16 7.84 20.14
N GLY A 26 7.52 7.70 18.98
CA GLY A 26 6.21 7.07 18.88
C GLY A 26 5.06 7.86 19.54
N ALA A 27 5.22 9.18 19.71
CA ALA A 27 4.15 10.06 20.16
C ALA A 27 3.05 10.19 19.08
N LEU A 28 3.44 10.13 17.82
CA LEU A 28 2.54 10.04 16.67
C LEU A 28 2.61 8.62 16.12
N THR A 29 1.45 7.99 15.97
CA THR A 29 1.35 6.61 15.49
C THR A 29 0.27 6.49 14.41
N SER A 30 0.44 5.52 13.51
CA SER A 30 -0.56 5.20 12.51
C SER A 30 -1.74 4.49 13.19
N LYS A 31 -2.88 5.14 13.24
CA LYS A 31 -4.09 4.58 13.86
C LYS A 31 -4.52 3.23 13.26
N PRO A 32 -4.48 3.00 11.94
CA PRO A 32 -4.82 1.70 11.34
C PRO A 32 -3.86 0.57 11.71
N TYR A 33 -2.62 0.91 12.07
CA TYR A 33 -1.60 -0.10 12.42
C TYR A 33 -1.39 -0.26 13.93
N ALA A 34 -1.82 0.71 14.74
CA ALA A 34 -1.58 0.70 16.17
C ALA A 34 -2.05 -0.61 16.82
N TYR A 35 -1.18 -1.23 17.62
CA TYR A 35 -1.44 -2.47 18.38
C TYR A 35 -1.68 -3.76 17.55
N HIS A 36 -1.45 -3.74 16.22
CA HIS A 36 -1.68 -4.93 15.39
C HIS A 36 -0.52 -5.92 15.38
N ALA A 37 0.72 -5.42 15.29
CA ALA A 37 1.90 -6.28 15.23
C ALA A 37 3.15 -5.58 15.74
N ARG A 38 4.17 -6.37 16.09
CA ARG A 38 5.51 -5.87 16.43
C ARG A 38 6.39 -5.81 15.20
N GLN A 39 7.35 -4.88 15.17
CA GLN A 39 8.22 -4.68 13.99
C GLN A 39 9.05 -5.91 13.63
N TRP A 40 9.51 -6.65 14.61
CA TRP A 40 10.34 -7.86 14.42
C TRP A 40 9.57 -9.08 13.93
N GLU A 41 8.24 -9.06 14.02
CA GLU A 41 7.36 -10.13 13.51
C GLU A 41 7.07 -9.97 12.02
N LEU A 42 7.37 -8.81 11.46
CA LEU A 42 7.01 -8.46 10.11
C LEU A 42 8.16 -8.68 9.13
N LYS A 43 7.89 -9.45 8.08
CA LYS A 43 8.80 -9.56 6.94
C LYS A 43 8.74 -8.28 6.12
N ASN A 44 9.90 -7.71 5.82
CA ASN A 44 10.03 -6.57 4.91
C ASN A 44 10.09 -7.06 3.46
N THR A 45 9.35 -6.44 2.57
CA THR A 45 9.38 -6.71 1.14
C THR A 45 9.33 -5.40 0.37
N GLU A 46 10.31 -5.17 -0.48
CA GLU A 46 10.46 -3.96 -1.27
C GLU A 46 9.55 -4.00 -2.49
N PHE A 47 8.91 -2.88 -2.78
CA PHE A 47 8.01 -2.69 -3.92
C PHE A 47 8.19 -1.32 -4.56
N VAL A 48 7.66 -1.21 -5.77
CA VAL A 48 7.41 0.08 -6.42
C VAL A 48 5.91 0.37 -6.33
N ASP A 49 5.56 1.58 -5.95
CA ASP A 49 4.16 2.01 -5.88
C ASP A 49 3.57 2.18 -7.28
N VAL A 50 2.42 1.55 -7.49
CA VAL A 50 1.66 1.65 -8.75
C VAL A 50 0.49 2.64 -8.66
N LEU A 51 0.28 3.25 -7.50
CA LEU A 51 -0.83 4.17 -7.26
C LEU A 51 -0.45 5.64 -7.47
N ASP A 52 0.84 5.94 -7.51
CA ASP A 52 1.35 7.26 -7.83
C ASP A 52 2.04 7.29 -9.22
N ALA A 53 2.19 8.50 -9.77
CA ALA A 53 2.82 8.70 -11.07
C ALA A 53 4.37 8.68 -11.01
N LEU A 54 4.95 8.77 -9.83
CA LEU A 54 6.39 8.78 -9.61
C LEU A 54 6.97 7.37 -9.55
N GLY A 55 6.15 6.36 -9.21
CA GLY A 55 6.63 5.02 -8.93
C GLY A 55 7.49 4.99 -7.66
N SER A 56 7.01 5.62 -6.60
CA SER A 56 7.72 5.75 -5.33
C SER A 56 8.17 4.40 -4.78
N ASN A 57 9.35 4.35 -4.20
CA ASN A 57 9.88 3.14 -3.57
C ASN A 57 9.24 2.97 -2.19
N ILE A 58 8.67 1.80 -1.95
CA ILE A 58 7.96 1.47 -0.72
C ILE A 58 8.37 0.12 -0.16
N ASP A 59 8.20 -0.03 1.14
CA ASP A 59 8.37 -1.29 1.86
C ASP A 59 7.04 -1.77 2.41
N SER A 60 6.58 -2.94 1.98
CA SER A 60 5.46 -3.61 2.64
C SER A 60 5.95 -4.47 3.80
N ARG A 61 5.16 -4.54 4.84
CA ARG A 61 5.50 -5.26 6.06
C ARG A 61 4.48 -6.36 6.36
N GLY A 62 4.97 -7.61 6.44
CA GLY A 62 4.22 -8.80 6.83
C GLY A 62 3.88 -9.74 5.66
N VAL A 63 3.47 -10.97 5.98
CA VAL A 63 2.92 -11.94 5.01
C VAL A 63 1.59 -11.42 4.45
N GLN A 64 0.74 -10.90 5.32
CA GLN A 64 -0.36 -10.03 4.96
C GLN A 64 0.14 -8.60 5.09
N VAL A 65 -0.12 -7.74 4.10
CA VAL A 65 0.31 -6.34 4.18
C VAL A 65 -0.35 -5.68 5.39
N MET A 66 0.44 -5.37 6.40
CA MET A 66 0.01 -4.75 7.66
C MET A 66 0.20 -3.24 7.64
N ARG A 67 1.23 -2.77 6.96
CA ARG A 67 1.50 -1.36 6.72
C ARG A 67 2.43 -1.18 5.52
N ILE A 68 2.44 0.02 4.97
CA ILE A 68 3.39 0.47 3.95
C ILE A 68 4.24 1.57 4.57
N LEU A 69 5.54 1.47 4.40
CA LEU A 69 6.52 2.48 4.78
C LEU A 69 7.21 3.00 3.53
N LEU A 70 7.73 4.20 3.61
CA LEU A 70 8.59 4.72 2.57
C LEU A 70 9.92 3.95 2.56
N LYS A 71 10.50 3.81 1.37
CA LYS A 71 11.90 3.47 1.18
C LYS A 71 12.58 4.67 0.53
N THR A 72 13.58 5.22 1.20
CA THR A 72 14.30 6.41 0.73
C THR A 72 14.94 6.14 -0.63
N ASN A 73 14.64 6.96 -1.60
CA ASN A 73 15.29 7.01 -2.91
C ASN A 73 15.44 8.48 -3.33
N GLY A 74 16.67 9.00 -3.26
CA GLY A 74 16.96 10.40 -3.53
C GLY A 74 16.63 10.89 -4.94
N ASP A 75 16.53 9.96 -5.91
CA ASP A 75 16.28 10.30 -7.31
C ASP A 75 14.78 10.35 -7.66
N LEU A 76 13.93 9.72 -6.87
CA LEU A 76 12.50 9.56 -7.17
C LEU A 76 11.60 10.22 -6.12
N ASN A 77 11.55 9.66 -4.92
CA ASN A 77 10.59 10.06 -3.89
C ASN A 77 11.25 10.67 -2.64
N GLU A 78 12.58 10.80 -2.64
CA GLU A 78 13.33 11.28 -1.46
C GLU A 78 12.88 10.55 -0.18
N GLU A 79 12.34 11.27 0.80
CA GLU A 79 11.83 10.73 2.07
C GLU A 79 10.30 10.87 2.20
N TRP A 80 9.58 10.90 1.07
CA TRP A 80 8.15 11.16 1.05
C TRP A 80 7.36 10.03 0.37
N ILE A 81 6.20 9.70 0.93
CA ILE A 81 5.16 8.94 0.25
C ILE A 81 3.80 9.58 0.50
N SER A 82 2.88 9.42 -0.44
CA SER A 82 1.52 9.94 -0.29
C SER A 82 0.72 9.13 0.73
N ASP A 83 -0.23 9.78 1.38
CA ASP A 83 -1.16 9.11 2.31
C ASP A 83 -2.02 8.08 1.58
N LYS A 84 -2.33 8.31 0.29
CA LYS A 84 -2.98 7.33 -0.57
C LYS A 84 -2.19 6.03 -0.64
N THR A 85 -0.90 6.09 -0.95
CA THR A 85 -0.01 4.93 -0.98
C THR A 85 0.07 4.26 0.38
N ARG A 86 0.22 5.07 1.43
CA ARG A 86 0.38 4.59 2.81
C ARG A 86 -0.82 3.79 3.31
N TYR A 87 -2.04 4.14 2.92
CA TYR A 87 -3.26 3.58 3.49
C TYR A 87 -4.10 2.74 2.52
N ALA A 88 -3.81 2.75 1.22
CA ALA A 88 -4.59 2.02 0.21
C ALA A 88 -4.47 0.49 0.29
N TYR A 89 -3.52 -0.04 1.07
CA TYR A 89 -3.29 -1.49 1.20
C TYR A 89 -4.50 -2.26 1.76
N ASP A 90 -5.42 -1.61 2.43
CA ASP A 90 -6.65 -2.25 2.90
C ASP A 90 -7.50 -2.79 1.75
N GLY A 91 -7.47 -2.16 0.58
CA GLY A 91 -8.09 -2.66 -0.63
C GLY A 91 -7.58 -4.02 -1.09
N LEU A 92 -6.38 -4.43 -0.66
CA LEU A 92 -5.83 -5.75 -0.95
C LEU A 92 -6.54 -6.89 -0.20
N LYS A 93 -7.32 -6.57 0.84
CA LYS A 93 -8.02 -7.56 1.68
C LYS A 93 -9.42 -7.88 1.16
N PHE A 94 -9.99 -7.02 0.31
CA PHE A 94 -11.40 -7.09 -0.08
C PHE A 94 -11.54 -7.12 -1.60
N HIS A 95 -12.57 -7.82 -2.07
CA HIS A 95 -13.00 -7.84 -3.47
C HIS A 95 -11.91 -8.26 -4.48
N ARG A 96 -10.94 -9.08 -4.07
CA ARG A 96 -9.91 -9.58 -4.96
C ARG A 96 -10.41 -10.75 -5.79
N LEU A 97 -10.03 -10.75 -7.08
CA LEU A 97 -10.18 -11.92 -7.92
C LEU A 97 -9.18 -12.99 -7.45
N THR A 98 -9.71 -14.13 -7.02
CA THR A 98 -8.90 -15.27 -6.56
C THR A 98 -8.72 -16.34 -7.63
N THR A 99 -9.53 -16.28 -8.69
CA THR A 99 -9.48 -17.20 -9.82
C THR A 99 -9.46 -16.43 -11.13
N PRO A 100 -8.76 -16.91 -12.17
CA PRO A 100 -8.83 -16.34 -13.50
C PRO A 100 -10.26 -16.36 -14.04
N LEU A 101 -10.66 -15.31 -14.73
CA LEU A 101 -11.95 -15.24 -15.40
C LEU A 101 -11.73 -15.04 -16.91
N GLU A 102 -12.40 -15.87 -17.69
CA GLU A 102 -12.42 -15.78 -19.15
C GLU A 102 -13.78 -15.28 -19.63
N LYS A 103 -13.80 -14.38 -20.60
CA LYS A 103 -15.04 -13.88 -21.19
C LYS A 103 -15.51 -14.81 -22.31
N ARG A 104 -16.55 -15.60 -22.05
CA ARG A 104 -17.21 -16.48 -23.04
C ARG A 104 -18.64 -16.01 -23.29
N CYS A 105 -19.00 -15.79 -24.54
CA CYS A 105 -20.35 -15.34 -24.93
C CYS A 105 -20.87 -14.14 -24.12
N GLY A 106 -19.99 -13.16 -23.85
CA GLY A 106 -20.33 -11.94 -23.11
C GLY A 106 -20.41 -12.06 -21.59
N ARG A 107 -20.21 -13.24 -21.02
CA ARG A 107 -20.19 -13.51 -19.56
C ARG A 107 -18.81 -13.95 -19.09
N PHE A 108 -18.44 -13.53 -17.89
CA PHE A 108 -17.21 -14.00 -17.24
C PHE A 108 -17.46 -15.38 -16.60
N VAL A 109 -16.63 -16.35 -16.96
CA VAL A 109 -16.64 -17.71 -16.44
C VAL A 109 -15.29 -18.00 -15.80
N ALA A 110 -15.30 -18.70 -14.66
CA ALA A 110 -14.07 -19.12 -14.00
C ALA A 110 -13.30 -20.09 -14.91
N ALA A 111 -12.00 -19.84 -15.07
CA ALA A 111 -11.10 -20.65 -15.88
C ALA A 111 -9.92 -21.16 -15.04
N THR A 112 -9.25 -22.20 -15.51
CA THR A 112 -7.97 -22.60 -14.92
C THR A 112 -6.84 -21.65 -15.41
N TRP A 113 -5.75 -21.56 -14.66
CA TRP A 113 -4.59 -20.79 -15.10
C TRP A 113 -4.04 -21.27 -16.46
N LYS A 114 -4.10 -22.59 -16.71
CA LYS A 114 -3.65 -23.18 -17.97
C LYS A 114 -4.49 -22.69 -19.14
N ASP A 115 -5.82 -22.70 -19.00
CA ASP A 115 -6.73 -22.24 -20.04
C ASP A 115 -6.61 -20.74 -20.29
N ALA A 116 -6.53 -19.94 -19.21
CA ALA A 116 -6.37 -18.50 -19.31
C ALA A 116 -5.06 -18.11 -20.03
N LEU A 117 -3.95 -18.78 -19.74
CA LEU A 117 -2.67 -18.55 -20.40
C LEU A 117 -2.68 -19.02 -21.87
N ALA A 118 -3.37 -20.13 -22.19
CA ALA A 118 -3.55 -20.59 -23.57
C ALA A 118 -4.32 -19.54 -24.39
N THR A 119 -5.43 -19.03 -23.87
CA THR A 119 -6.22 -17.98 -24.53
C THR A 119 -5.43 -16.71 -24.78
N ILE A 120 -4.57 -16.30 -23.82
CA ILE A 120 -3.66 -15.15 -24.01
C ILE A 120 -2.65 -15.43 -25.11
N ALA A 121 -2.04 -16.63 -25.12
CA ALA A 121 -1.04 -17.00 -26.14
C ALA A 121 -1.63 -17.11 -27.56
N GLU A 122 -2.90 -17.47 -27.70
CA GLU A 122 -3.61 -17.48 -28.98
C GLU A 122 -3.96 -16.07 -29.49
N GLY A 123 -4.05 -15.09 -28.57
CA GLY A 123 -4.40 -13.69 -28.90
C GLY A 123 -3.20 -12.77 -29.15
N LEU A 124 -1.97 -13.23 -28.88
CA LEU A 124 -0.71 -12.52 -29.13
C LEU A 124 -0.12 -12.91 -30.49
#